data_e89366f66f603d620ac02e1661a4adb2
#
_entry.id   e89366f66f603d620ac02e1661a4adb2
#
_cell.length_a   1.000
_cell.length_b   1.000
_cell.length_c   1.000
_cell.angle_alpha   90.00
_cell.angle_beta   90.00
_cell.angle_gamma   90.00
#
_symmetry.space_group_name_H-M   'P 1'
#
loop_
_entity.id
_entity.type
_entity.pdbx_description
1 polymer ?
#
loop_
_entity_poly.entity_id
_entity_poly.type
_entity_poly.pdbx_seq_one_letter_code
_entity_poly.pdbx_strand_id
1 'polypeptide(L)'
;MRRGTLRALSVVAGVLLIIAGVVCLCHQETAALSAGILLGVFMLISGVAEIALFIWGRDFYFGAVGLLLDGILTVLLSLFLLFNRAFTLLSLPVLFSVWLLFSGVMRIAGSVELRALGMRNWGWITLLGVILLVAGFIGLMDPWLGVQALGVTLGLCFILEGLDSIVSGLLTGR
;
A
#
# COMPACT_ATOMS: atom_id res chain seq x y z
N MET A 1 24.76 -13.54 -22.60
CA MET A 1 23.44 -13.21 -23.13
C MET A 1 22.41 -12.80 -22.04
N ARG A 2 22.43 -13.41 -20.85
CA ARG A 2 21.44 -13.13 -19.77
C ARG A 2 21.48 -11.73 -19.15
N ARG A 3 22.64 -11.04 -19.12
CA ARG A 3 22.75 -9.70 -18.46
C ARG A 3 22.15 -8.56 -19.29
N GLY A 4 22.22 -8.63 -20.62
CA GLY A 4 21.63 -7.60 -21.49
C GLY A 4 20.09 -7.63 -21.51
N THR A 5 19.51 -8.82 -21.45
CA THR A 5 18.05 -9.01 -21.39
C THR A 5 17.46 -8.55 -20.07
N LEU A 6 18.17 -8.76 -18.93
CA LEU A 6 17.73 -8.26 -17.63
C LEU A 6 17.76 -6.73 -17.55
N ARG A 7 18.79 -6.08 -18.15
CA ARG A 7 18.86 -4.61 -18.24
C ARG A 7 17.71 -4.04 -19.06
N ALA A 8 17.47 -4.59 -20.25
CA ALA A 8 16.35 -4.14 -21.09
C ALA A 8 15.02 -4.30 -20.38
N LEU A 9 14.84 -5.43 -19.66
CA LEU A 9 13.62 -5.69 -18.90
C LEU A 9 13.42 -4.67 -17.76
N SER A 10 14.47 -4.35 -16.99
CA SER A 10 14.40 -3.37 -15.89
C SER A 10 14.09 -1.95 -16.41
N VAL A 11 14.71 -1.53 -17.52
CA VAL A 11 14.45 -0.22 -18.11
C VAL A 11 13.02 -0.15 -18.66
N VAL A 12 12.55 -1.18 -19.37
CA VAL A 12 11.18 -1.23 -19.87
C VAL A 12 10.16 -1.24 -18.74
N ALA A 13 10.41 -2.03 -17.69
CA ALA A 13 9.56 -2.04 -16.49
C ALA A 13 9.53 -0.67 -15.80
N GLY A 14 10.68 0.00 -15.65
CA GLY A 14 10.77 1.33 -15.08
C GLY A 14 9.99 2.39 -15.89
N VAL A 15 10.08 2.35 -17.22
CA VAL A 15 9.30 3.26 -18.08
C VAL A 15 7.80 2.99 -17.94
N LEU A 16 7.38 1.72 -17.93
CA LEU A 16 5.97 1.35 -17.73
C LEU A 16 5.45 1.80 -16.35
N LEU A 17 6.26 1.68 -15.29
CA LEU A 17 5.92 2.17 -13.95
C LEU A 17 5.76 3.70 -13.93
N ILE A 18 6.62 4.45 -14.60
CA ILE A 18 6.49 5.91 -14.69
C ILE A 18 5.19 6.28 -15.42
N ILE A 19 4.87 5.62 -16.54
CA ILE A 19 3.62 5.87 -17.27
C ILE A 19 2.41 5.55 -16.37
N ALA A 20 2.43 4.41 -15.68
CA ALA A 20 1.38 4.04 -14.72
C ALA A 20 1.24 5.08 -13.60
N GLY A 21 2.35 5.58 -13.06
CA GLY A 21 2.36 6.63 -12.03
C GLY A 21 1.73 7.93 -12.52
N VAL A 22 2.04 8.37 -13.73
CA VAL A 22 1.43 9.56 -14.33
C VAL A 22 -0.08 9.36 -14.55
N VAL A 23 -0.51 8.20 -15.02
CA VAL A 23 -1.93 7.86 -15.17
C VAL A 23 -2.64 7.88 -13.83
N CYS A 24 -2.03 7.34 -12.76
CA CYS A 24 -2.59 7.39 -11.41
C CYS A 24 -2.75 8.84 -10.89
N LEU A 25 -1.83 9.74 -11.21
CA LEU A 25 -1.93 11.15 -10.85
C LEU A 25 -3.06 11.87 -11.60
N CYS A 26 -3.29 11.50 -12.87
CA CYS A 26 -4.35 12.10 -13.68
C CYS A 26 -5.75 11.55 -13.36
N HIS A 27 -5.84 10.27 -12.96
CA HIS A 27 -7.09 9.53 -12.74
C HIS A 27 -7.08 8.86 -11.36
N GLN A 28 -7.20 9.65 -10.30
CA GLN A 28 -7.08 9.20 -8.91
C GLN A 28 -8.16 8.18 -8.50
N GLU A 29 -9.39 8.32 -9.03
CA GLU A 29 -10.47 7.33 -8.83
C GLU A 29 -10.13 5.96 -9.40
N THR A 30 -9.61 5.94 -10.63
CA THR A 30 -9.18 4.69 -11.28
C THR A 30 -7.99 4.07 -10.57
N ALA A 31 -7.09 4.88 -10.03
CA ALA A 31 -5.98 4.41 -9.21
C ALA A 31 -6.47 3.73 -7.92
N ALA A 32 -7.41 4.36 -7.20
CA ALA A 32 -8.01 3.79 -6.00
C ALA A 32 -8.77 2.50 -6.30
N LEU A 33 -9.55 2.46 -7.39
CA LEU A 33 -10.26 1.24 -7.81
C LEU A 33 -9.32 0.11 -8.20
N SER A 34 -8.27 0.40 -8.96
CA SER A 34 -7.28 -0.62 -9.35
C SER A 34 -6.54 -1.19 -8.14
N ALA A 35 -6.16 -0.35 -7.17
CA ALA A 35 -5.59 -0.79 -5.91
C ALA A 35 -6.58 -1.66 -5.12
N GLY A 36 -7.87 -1.30 -5.11
CA GLY A 36 -8.93 -2.08 -4.47
C GLY A 36 -9.13 -3.45 -5.10
N ILE A 37 -9.12 -3.53 -6.42
CA ILE A 37 -9.22 -4.81 -7.14
C ILE A 37 -8.00 -5.69 -6.81
N LEU A 38 -6.79 -5.14 -6.86
CA LEU A 38 -5.58 -5.87 -6.51
C LEU A 38 -5.63 -6.39 -5.07
N LEU A 39 -5.97 -5.53 -4.12
CA LEU A 39 -6.14 -5.92 -2.71
C LEU A 39 -7.23 -6.98 -2.57
N GLY A 40 -8.38 -6.82 -3.21
CA GLY A 40 -9.47 -7.79 -3.20
C GLY A 40 -9.03 -9.16 -3.72
N VAL A 41 -8.27 -9.22 -4.81
CA VAL A 41 -7.73 -10.48 -5.34
C VAL A 41 -6.74 -11.12 -4.37
N PHE A 42 -5.79 -10.35 -3.81
CA PHE A 42 -4.85 -10.88 -2.82
C PHE A 42 -5.55 -11.36 -1.55
N MET A 43 -6.52 -10.62 -1.04
CA MET A 43 -7.32 -11.01 0.12
C MET A 43 -8.13 -12.28 -0.17
N LEU A 44 -8.68 -12.42 -1.38
CA LEU A 44 -9.41 -13.62 -1.78
C LEU A 44 -8.50 -14.85 -1.77
N ILE A 45 -7.31 -14.74 -2.34
CA ILE A 45 -6.31 -15.82 -2.36
C ILE A 45 -5.89 -16.16 -0.92
N SER A 46 -5.61 -15.16 -0.09
CA SER A 46 -5.23 -15.35 1.31
C SER A 46 -6.33 -16.03 2.12
N GLY A 47 -7.58 -15.53 2.04
CA GLY A 47 -8.69 -16.11 2.78
C GLY A 47 -9.02 -17.54 2.35
N VAL A 48 -8.92 -17.85 1.05
CA VAL A 48 -9.06 -19.23 0.56
C VAL A 48 -7.94 -20.12 1.09
N ALA A 49 -6.70 -19.62 1.12
CA ALA A 49 -5.55 -20.33 1.68
C ALA A 49 -5.73 -20.62 3.18
N GLU A 50 -6.24 -19.67 3.96
CA GLU A 50 -6.53 -19.84 5.39
C GLU A 50 -7.60 -20.91 5.63
N ILE A 51 -8.68 -20.91 4.83
CA ILE A 51 -9.70 -21.95 4.88
C ILE A 51 -9.12 -23.31 4.49
N ALA A 52 -8.26 -23.38 3.48
CA ALA A 52 -7.60 -24.62 3.06
C ALA A 52 -6.66 -25.14 4.16
N LEU A 53 -5.90 -24.25 4.81
CA LEU A 53 -5.04 -24.60 5.94
C LEU A 53 -5.85 -25.12 7.14
N PHE A 54 -7.03 -24.56 7.39
CA PHE A 54 -7.93 -25.08 8.42
C PHE A 54 -8.39 -26.52 8.10
N ILE A 55 -8.76 -26.80 6.85
CA ILE A 55 -9.23 -28.13 6.43
C ILE A 55 -8.12 -29.18 6.54
N TRP A 56 -6.88 -28.81 6.16
CA TRP A 56 -5.75 -29.76 6.15
C TRP A 56 -4.98 -29.82 7.48
N GLY A 57 -5.03 -28.77 8.31
CA GLY A 57 -4.22 -28.63 9.52
C GLY A 57 -4.99 -28.67 10.84
N ARG A 58 -6.23 -29.14 10.85
CA ARG A 58 -7.17 -29.10 11.98
C ARG A 58 -6.62 -29.65 13.31
N ASP A 59 -5.72 -30.64 13.22
CA ASP A 59 -5.17 -31.33 14.40
C ASP A 59 -3.88 -30.65 14.95
N PHE A 60 -3.32 -29.67 14.25
CA PHE A 60 -2.00 -29.08 14.57
C PHE A 60 -2.05 -27.64 15.11
N TYR A 61 -3.16 -26.90 14.96
CA TYR A 61 -3.21 -25.48 15.33
C TYR A 61 -4.08 -25.21 16.56
N PHE A 62 -3.46 -24.70 17.62
CA PHE A 62 -4.16 -24.05 18.72
C PHE A 62 -4.87 -22.80 18.17
N GLY A 63 -6.22 -22.76 18.18
CA GLY A 63 -6.99 -21.65 17.62
C GLY A 63 -7.50 -21.84 16.19
N ALA A 64 -7.59 -23.08 15.69
CA ALA A 64 -8.09 -23.41 14.34
C ALA A 64 -9.43 -22.75 13.98
N VAL A 65 -10.32 -22.53 14.96
CA VAL A 65 -11.61 -21.84 14.76
C VAL A 65 -11.37 -20.36 14.41
N GLY A 66 -10.37 -19.71 15.03
CA GLY A 66 -10.01 -18.32 14.70
C GLY A 66 -9.54 -18.18 13.25
N LEU A 67 -8.71 -19.11 12.79
CA LEU A 67 -8.21 -19.15 11.40
C LEU A 67 -9.36 -19.34 10.38
N LEU A 68 -10.35 -20.17 10.72
CA LEU A 68 -11.53 -20.35 9.87
C LEU A 68 -12.38 -19.08 9.81
N LEU A 69 -12.63 -18.45 10.95
CA LEU A 69 -13.39 -17.20 11.01
C LEU A 69 -12.69 -16.08 10.26
N ASP A 70 -11.37 -15.95 10.41
CA ASP A 70 -10.56 -14.97 9.71
C ASP A 70 -10.59 -15.20 8.18
N GLY A 71 -10.40 -16.43 7.74
CA GLY A 71 -10.51 -16.81 6.33
C GLY A 71 -11.89 -16.51 5.72
N ILE A 72 -12.98 -16.83 6.43
CA ILE A 72 -14.35 -16.53 5.96
C ILE A 72 -14.56 -15.01 5.88
N LEU A 73 -14.17 -14.25 6.91
CA LEU A 73 -14.27 -12.80 6.94
C LEU A 73 -13.45 -12.16 5.79
N THR A 74 -12.25 -12.63 5.58
CA THR A 74 -11.35 -12.14 4.51
C THR A 74 -11.93 -12.41 3.14
N VAL A 75 -12.52 -13.60 2.89
CA VAL A 75 -13.21 -13.91 1.63
C VAL A 75 -14.45 -13.04 1.44
N LEU A 76 -15.28 -12.84 2.47
CA LEU A 76 -16.44 -11.96 2.38
C LEU A 76 -16.05 -10.52 2.07
N LEU A 77 -15.05 -9.97 2.77
CA LEU A 77 -14.51 -8.63 2.51
C LEU A 77 -13.95 -8.50 1.10
N SER A 78 -13.23 -9.51 0.63
CA SER A 78 -12.68 -9.51 -0.74
C SER A 78 -13.76 -9.50 -1.81
N LEU A 79 -14.84 -10.25 -1.61
CA LEU A 79 -16.00 -10.23 -2.52
C LEU A 79 -16.66 -8.84 -2.54
N PHE A 80 -16.82 -8.20 -1.38
CA PHE A 80 -17.35 -6.84 -1.30
C PHE A 80 -16.46 -5.83 -2.05
N LEU A 81 -15.13 -5.94 -1.90
CA LEU A 81 -14.17 -5.11 -2.62
C LEU A 81 -14.23 -5.33 -4.14
N LEU A 82 -14.42 -6.56 -4.60
CA LEU A 82 -14.41 -6.87 -6.04
C LEU A 82 -15.73 -6.50 -6.74
N PHE A 83 -16.87 -6.70 -6.06
CA PHE A 83 -18.19 -6.53 -6.67
C PHE A 83 -18.84 -5.17 -6.39
N ASN A 84 -18.43 -4.46 -5.34
CA ASN A 84 -19.04 -3.20 -4.97
C ASN A 84 -18.06 -2.01 -5.11
N ARG A 85 -18.12 -1.35 -6.26
CA ARG A 85 -17.29 -0.17 -6.57
C ARG A 85 -17.43 0.94 -5.53
N ALA A 86 -18.66 1.21 -5.05
CA ALA A 86 -18.90 2.24 -4.06
C ALA A 86 -18.27 1.89 -2.71
N PHE A 87 -18.34 0.63 -2.31
CA PHE A 87 -17.66 0.14 -1.09
C PHE A 87 -16.15 0.30 -1.19
N THR A 88 -15.55 -0.05 -2.32
CA THR A 88 -14.12 0.08 -2.56
C THR A 88 -13.65 1.53 -2.50
N LEU A 89 -14.39 2.44 -3.13
CA LEU A 89 -14.08 3.88 -3.13
C LEU A 89 -14.23 4.52 -1.75
N LEU A 90 -15.06 3.97 -0.87
CA LEU A 90 -15.24 4.48 0.50
C LEU A 90 -14.29 3.82 1.50
N SER A 91 -14.12 2.51 1.44
CA SER A 91 -13.36 1.74 2.43
C SER A 91 -11.85 1.94 2.31
N LEU A 92 -11.31 1.94 1.09
CA LEU A 92 -9.86 2.08 0.89
C LEU A 92 -9.31 3.43 1.37
N PRO A 93 -9.92 4.58 1.02
CA PRO A 93 -9.45 5.87 1.53
C PRO A 93 -9.54 5.98 3.04
N VAL A 94 -10.59 5.41 3.66
CA VAL A 94 -10.72 5.38 5.12
C VAL A 94 -9.61 4.56 5.77
N LEU A 95 -9.36 3.34 5.28
CA LEU A 95 -8.26 2.51 5.76
C LEU A 95 -6.90 3.21 5.57
N PHE A 96 -6.69 3.83 4.42
CA PHE A 96 -5.47 4.58 4.12
C PHE A 96 -5.31 5.78 5.07
N SER A 97 -6.39 6.52 5.34
CA SER A 97 -6.39 7.66 6.27
C SER A 97 -6.06 7.22 7.70
N VAL A 98 -6.62 6.10 8.17
CA VAL A 98 -6.27 5.49 9.46
C VAL A 98 -4.79 5.10 9.49
N TRP A 99 -4.28 4.49 8.42
CA TRP A 99 -2.87 4.14 8.31
C TRP A 99 -1.97 5.38 8.34
N LEU A 100 -2.34 6.48 7.68
CA LEU A 100 -1.62 7.76 7.73
C LEU A 100 -1.57 8.32 9.15
N LEU A 101 -2.68 8.26 9.91
CA LEU A 101 -2.72 8.68 11.31
C LEU A 101 -1.73 7.88 12.15
N PHE A 102 -1.76 6.55 12.07
CA PHE A 102 -0.82 5.69 12.79
C PHE A 102 0.63 5.96 12.39
N SER A 103 0.89 6.10 11.09
CA SER A 103 2.23 6.42 10.57
C SER A 103 2.72 7.77 11.07
N GLY A 104 1.84 8.79 11.13
CA GLY A 104 2.13 10.10 11.69
C GLY A 104 2.50 10.03 13.17
N VAL A 105 1.69 9.34 13.98
CA VAL A 105 1.96 9.15 15.41
C VAL A 105 3.29 8.43 15.64
N MET A 106 3.56 7.35 14.90
CA MET A 106 4.81 6.58 15.02
C MET A 106 6.03 7.41 14.64
N ARG A 107 5.94 8.27 13.62
CA ARG A 107 7.03 9.19 13.24
C ARG A 107 7.28 10.24 14.30
N ILE A 108 6.24 10.79 14.93
CA ILE A 108 6.37 11.74 16.03
C ILE A 108 7.02 11.06 17.24
N ALA A 109 6.56 9.87 17.62
CA ALA A 109 7.14 9.10 18.70
C ALA A 109 8.63 8.78 18.45
N GLY A 110 8.96 8.27 17.27
CA GLY A 110 10.35 7.98 16.88
C GLY A 110 11.24 9.23 16.84
N SER A 111 10.68 10.41 16.49
CA SER A 111 11.44 11.66 16.51
C SER A 111 11.88 12.09 17.89
N VAL A 112 11.07 11.77 18.94
CA VAL A 112 11.43 12.04 20.33
C VAL A 112 12.63 11.19 20.75
N GLU A 113 12.67 9.92 20.34
CA GLU A 113 13.82 9.04 20.58
C GLU A 113 15.09 9.54 19.88
N LEU A 114 14.98 9.96 18.62
CA LEU A 114 16.09 10.52 17.86
C LEU A 114 16.62 11.82 18.47
N ARG A 115 15.74 12.63 19.06
CA ARG A 115 16.12 13.82 19.82
C ARG A 115 16.91 13.44 21.07
N ALA A 116 16.48 12.40 21.78
CA ALA A 116 17.18 11.91 22.97
C ALA A 116 18.60 11.37 22.65
N LEU A 117 18.77 10.82 21.43
CA LEU A 117 20.07 10.37 20.90
C LEU A 117 20.94 11.52 20.34
N GLY A 118 20.48 12.79 20.40
CA GLY A 118 21.24 13.96 19.93
C GLY A 118 21.32 14.11 18.42
N MET A 119 20.51 13.40 17.65
CA MET A 119 20.52 13.48 16.18
C MET A 119 19.93 14.81 15.69
N ARG A 120 20.63 15.51 14.80
CA ARG A 120 20.27 16.86 14.33
C ARG A 120 18.98 16.90 13.47
N ASN A 121 18.58 15.78 12.88
CA ASN A 121 17.49 15.73 11.89
C ASN A 121 16.12 15.37 12.49
N TRP A 122 15.96 15.31 13.82
CA TRP A 122 14.71 14.96 14.48
C TRP A 122 13.52 15.87 14.09
N GLY A 123 13.79 17.17 13.85
CA GLY A 123 12.77 18.15 13.51
C GLY A 123 12.08 17.87 12.17
N TRP A 124 12.78 17.39 11.15
CA TRP A 124 12.21 17.00 9.87
C TRP A 124 11.28 15.81 9.98
N ILE A 125 11.65 14.85 10.83
CA ILE A 125 10.82 13.65 11.06
C ILE A 125 9.56 14.00 11.82
N THR A 126 9.65 14.90 12.80
CA THR A 126 8.48 15.44 13.51
C THR A 126 7.55 16.18 12.56
N LEU A 127 8.10 17.06 11.72
CA LEU A 127 7.31 17.82 10.73
C LEU A 127 6.56 16.88 9.78
N LEU A 128 7.24 15.88 9.24
CA LEU A 128 6.61 14.86 8.38
C LEU A 128 5.53 14.07 9.13
N GLY A 129 5.78 13.73 10.40
CA GLY A 129 4.78 13.05 11.24
C GLY A 129 3.52 13.89 11.45
N VAL A 130 3.68 15.18 11.70
CA VAL A 130 2.53 16.11 11.86
C VAL A 130 1.76 16.27 10.54
N ILE A 131 2.46 16.40 9.40
CA ILE A 131 1.81 16.49 8.09
C ILE A 131 0.99 15.23 7.80
N LEU A 132 1.54 14.04 8.07
CA LEU A 132 0.83 12.77 7.88
C LEU A 132 -0.40 12.64 8.79
N LEU A 133 -0.27 13.09 10.03
CA LEU A 133 -1.36 13.07 11.00
C LEU A 133 -2.51 14.00 10.57
N VAL A 134 -2.20 15.21 10.14
CA VAL A 134 -3.19 16.16 9.61
C VAL A 134 -3.83 15.62 8.34
N ALA A 135 -3.05 15.08 7.41
CA ALA A 135 -3.56 14.48 6.17
C ALA A 135 -4.49 13.28 6.44
N GLY A 136 -4.12 12.41 7.38
CA GLY A 136 -4.96 11.29 7.81
C GLY A 136 -6.28 11.74 8.43
N PHE A 137 -6.25 12.78 9.27
CA PHE A 137 -7.46 13.36 9.88
C PHE A 137 -8.40 13.97 8.83
N ILE A 138 -7.86 14.74 7.89
CA ILE A 138 -8.63 15.32 6.78
C ILE A 138 -9.25 14.22 5.92
N GLY A 139 -8.49 13.16 5.58
CA GLY A 139 -8.98 12.05 4.77
C GLY A 139 -10.08 11.23 5.44
N LEU A 140 -10.15 11.22 6.79
CA LEU A 140 -11.28 10.62 7.52
C LEU A 140 -12.53 11.49 7.48
N MET A 141 -12.37 12.82 7.50
CA MET A 141 -13.51 13.76 7.44
C MET A 141 -14.14 13.80 6.05
N ASP A 142 -13.33 13.69 5.01
CA ASP A 142 -13.78 13.68 3.63
C ASP A 142 -13.13 12.52 2.87
N PRO A 143 -13.87 11.40 2.66
CA PRO A 143 -13.38 10.23 1.93
C PRO A 143 -12.94 10.56 0.50
N TRP A 144 -13.49 11.61 -0.12
CA TRP A 144 -13.10 12.03 -1.47
C TRP A 144 -11.66 12.57 -1.51
N LEU A 145 -11.30 13.39 -0.50
CA LEU A 145 -9.91 13.83 -0.32
C LEU A 145 -8.99 12.65 -0.02
N GLY A 146 -9.49 11.64 0.68
CA GLY A 146 -8.79 10.38 0.90
C GLY A 146 -8.50 9.61 -0.41
N VAL A 147 -9.45 9.56 -1.35
CA VAL A 147 -9.24 8.98 -2.70
C VAL A 147 -8.14 9.73 -3.44
N GLN A 148 -8.16 11.06 -3.40
CA GLN A 148 -7.14 11.89 -4.06
C GLN A 148 -5.76 11.68 -3.42
N ALA A 149 -5.67 11.66 -2.11
CA ALA A 149 -4.42 11.41 -1.38
C ALA A 149 -3.84 10.04 -1.71
N LEU A 150 -4.68 9.01 -1.79
CA LEU A 150 -4.30 7.65 -2.16
C LEU A 150 -3.78 7.60 -3.59
N GLY A 151 -4.49 8.21 -4.55
CA GLY A 151 -4.08 8.28 -5.95
C GLY A 151 -2.74 9.01 -6.15
N VAL A 152 -2.56 10.14 -5.45
CA VAL A 152 -1.29 10.89 -5.48
C VAL A 152 -0.15 10.06 -4.88
N THR A 153 -0.39 9.40 -3.76
CA THR A 153 0.63 8.56 -3.10
C THR A 153 1.05 7.40 -3.99
N LEU A 154 0.09 6.68 -4.58
CA LEU A 154 0.38 5.58 -5.52
C LEU A 154 1.12 6.09 -6.76
N GLY A 155 0.69 7.21 -7.32
CA GLY A 155 1.33 7.82 -8.48
C GLY A 155 2.79 8.19 -8.21
N LEU A 156 3.07 8.82 -7.06
CA LEU A 156 4.44 9.15 -6.65
C LEU A 156 5.28 7.90 -6.38
N CYS A 157 4.74 6.89 -5.71
CA CYS A 157 5.44 5.63 -5.49
C CYS A 157 5.83 4.96 -6.81
N PHE A 158 4.92 4.84 -7.77
CA PHE A 158 5.23 4.25 -9.08
C PHE A 158 6.27 5.04 -9.88
N ILE A 159 6.24 6.37 -9.79
CA ILE A 159 7.26 7.21 -10.45
C ILE A 159 8.62 6.97 -9.80
N LEU A 160 8.71 6.97 -8.47
CA LEU A 160 9.96 6.75 -7.74
C LEU A 160 10.52 5.36 -8.00
N GLU A 161 9.69 4.32 -7.93
CA GLU A 161 10.08 2.93 -8.24
C GLU A 161 10.50 2.77 -9.70
N GLY A 162 9.81 3.46 -10.62
CA GLY A 162 10.16 3.49 -12.03
C GLY A 162 11.53 4.13 -12.27
N LEU A 163 11.82 5.24 -11.59
CA LEU A 163 13.14 5.89 -11.64
C LEU A 163 14.23 4.99 -11.07
N ASP A 164 14.00 4.38 -9.91
CA ASP A 164 14.95 3.45 -9.29
C ASP A 164 15.22 2.24 -10.20
N SER A 165 14.20 1.67 -10.81
CA SER A 165 14.31 0.56 -11.76
C SER A 165 15.14 0.93 -13.01
N ILE A 166 15.00 2.14 -13.52
CA ILE A 166 15.81 2.64 -14.64
C ILE A 166 17.25 2.82 -14.20
N VAL A 167 17.46 3.49 -13.07
CA VAL A 167 18.81 3.76 -12.54
C VAL A 167 19.54 2.46 -12.23
N SER A 168 18.89 1.52 -11.55
CA SER A 168 19.47 0.22 -11.24
C SER A 168 19.76 -0.60 -12.51
N GLY A 169 18.89 -0.56 -13.52
CA GLY A 169 19.11 -1.19 -14.82
C GLY A 169 20.31 -0.61 -15.57
N LEU A 170 20.56 0.69 -15.45
CA LEU A 170 21.71 1.37 -16.05
C LEU A 170 23.01 1.09 -15.28
N LEU A 171 22.97 1.07 -13.93
CA LEU A 171 24.14 0.87 -13.07
C LEU A 171 24.64 -0.59 -13.05
N THR A 172 23.74 -1.57 -13.18
CA THR A 172 24.11 -3.00 -13.23
C THR A 172 24.96 -3.36 -14.46
N GLY A 173 25.34 -2.41 -15.24
CA GLY A 173 26.14 -2.51 -16.45
C GLY A 173 27.57 -2.01 -16.37
N ARG A 174 28.02 -1.54 -15.19
CA ARG A 174 29.41 -1.31 -14.88
C ARG A 174 29.90 -2.44 -14.00
#